data_29caf87da883458eba6a8fe74f0be135
#
_entry.id   29caf87da883458eba6a8fe74f0be135
#
_cell.length_a   1.000
_cell.length_b   1.000
_cell.length_c   1.000
_cell.angle_alpha   90.00
_cell.angle_beta   90.00
_cell.angle_gamma   90.00
#
_symmetry.space_group_name_H-M   'P 1'
#
loop_
_entity.id
_entity.type
_entity.pdbx_description
1 polymer ?
#
loop_
_entity_poly.entity_id
_entity_poly.type
_entity_poly.pdbx_seq_one_letter_code
_entity_poly.pdbx_strand_id
1 'polypeptide(L)'
;MKLLRMKPGHGEIVLAEGDVAVPEQERELIEAFRRELDAGMWAAVPTQAPGGRREAELVKSFAEVPRDAERVIFFPRAAGGAPAASR
;
A
#
# COMPACT_ATOMS: atom_id res chain seq x y z
N MET A 1 -4.44 7.41 8.44
CA MET A 1 -3.78 6.55 7.42
C MET A 1 -4.24 6.94 6.04
N LYS A 2 -3.30 7.07 5.12
CA LYS A 2 -3.61 7.35 3.72
C LYS A 2 -3.23 6.16 2.87
N LEU A 3 -4.10 5.81 1.95
CA LEU A 3 -3.80 4.80 0.93
C LEU A 3 -3.56 5.53 -0.38
N LEU A 4 -2.38 5.29 -0.96
CA LEU A 4 -1.93 6.02 -2.13
C LEU A 4 -1.57 5.02 -3.22
N ARG A 5 -1.75 5.42 -4.47
CA ARG A 5 -1.30 4.60 -5.60
C ARG A 5 -0.25 5.38 -6.37
N MET A 6 0.86 4.70 -6.67
CA MET A 6 1.87 5.27 -7.55
C MET A 6 1.37 5.19 -8.98
N LYS A 7 1.35 6.32 -9.65
CA LYS A 7 0.92 6.35 -11.03
C LYS A 7 2.09 6.88 -11.87
N PRO A 8 2.63 6.06 -12.76
CA PRO A 8 3.78 6.50 -13.55
C PRO A 8 3.50 7.81 -14.27
N GLY A 9 4.41 8.75 -14.12
CA GLY A 9 4.28 10.05 -14.77
C GLY A 9 3.38 11.03 -14.04
N HIS A 10 2.71 10.61 -12.97
CA HIS A 10 1.77 11.47 -12.26
C HIS A 10 2.00 11.52 -10.76
N GLY A 11 2.98 10.76 -10.26
CA GLY A 11 3.24 10.74 -8.82
C GLY A 11 2.25 9.87 -8.08
N GLU A 12 1.83 10.33 -6.90
CA GLU A 12 0.97 9.56 -6.03
C GLU A 12 -0.46 10.10 -6.09
N ILE A 13 -1.42 9.18 -6.08
CA ILE A 13 -2.84 9.53 -6.06
C ILE A 13 -3.41 8.99 -4.75
N VAL A 14 -4.14 9.83 -4.02
CA VAL A 14 -4.80 9.41 -2.79
C VAL A 14 -6.03 8.60 -3.15
N LEU A 15 -6.08 7.36 -2.69
CA LEU A 15 -7.22 6.47 -2.92
C LEU A 15 -8.24 6.56 -1.80
N ALA A 16 -7.75 6.65 -0.58
CA ALA A 16 -8.61 6.72 0.60
C ALA A 16 -7.79 7.31 1.74
N GLU A 17 -8.48 7.92 2.68
CA GLU A 17 -7.83 8.48 3.86
C GLU A 17 -8.80 8.36 5.02
N GLY A 18 -8.30 7.93 6.17
CA GLY A 18 -9.14 7.81 7.35
C GLY A 18 -8.34 7.46 8.58
N ASP A 19 -9.05 7.43 9.70
CA ASP A 19 -8.50 7.11 11.00
C ASP A 19 -8.87 5.68 11.34
N VAL A 20 -7.87 4.81 11.54
CA VAL A 20 -8.15 3.41 11.85
C VAL A 20 -8.82 3.23 13.21
N ALA A 21 -8.77 4.24 14.08
CA ALA A 21 -9.46 4.17 15.35
C ALA A 21 -10.96 4.42 15.22
N VAL A 22 -11.42 4.90 14.05
CA VAL A 22 -12.84 5.11 13.79
C VAL A 22 -13.33 3.93 12.95
N PRO A 23 -14.22 3.08 13.49
CA PRO A 23 -14.58 1.82 12.81
C PRO A 23 -15.11 2.01 11.39
N GLU A 24 -15.88 3.04 11.13
CA GLU A 24 -16.40 3.28 9.80
C GLU A 24 -15.29 3.65 8.81
N GLN A 25 -14.34 4.45 9.27
CA GLN A 25 -13.22 4.83 8.42
C GLN A 25 -12.27 3.67 8.21
N GLU A 26 -12.06 2.87 9.25
CA GLU A 26 -11.23 1.67 9.11
C GLU A 26 -11.83 0.73 8.08
N ARG A 27 -13.14 0.57 8.08
CA ARG A 27 -13.79 -0.30 7.10
C ARG A 27 -13.55 0.18 5.68
N GLU A 28 -13.62 1.49 5.46
CA GLU A 28 -13.38 2.05 4.14
C GLU A 28 -11.93 1.82 3.70
N LEU A 29 -11.00 1.96 4.64
CA LEU A 29 -9.60 1.70 4.33
C LEU A 29 -9.39 0.24 3.96
N ILE A 30 -10.01 -0.68 4.70
CA ILE A 30 -9.88 -2.11 4.43
C ILE A 30 -10.44 -2.44 3.05
N GLU A 31 -11.57 -1.86 2.69
CA GLU A 31 -12.17 -2.13 1.38
C GLU A 31 -11.31 -1.60 0.24
N ALA A 32 -10.77 -0.39 0.42
CA ALA A 32 -9.89 0.18 -0.60
C ALA A 32 -8.62 -0.65 -0.73
N PHE A 33 -8.06 -1.09 0.40
CA PHE A 33 -6.87 -1.91 0.40
C PHE A 33 -7.12 -3.22 -0.36
N ARG A 34 -8.22 -3.90 -0.05
CA ARG A 34 -8.55 -5.16 -0.71
C ARG A 34 -8.75 -4.96 -2.21
N ARG A 35 -9.41 -3.87 -2.57
CA ARG A 35 -9.67 -3.59 -3.98
C ARG A 35 -8.37 -3.45 -4.78
N GLU A 36 -7.37 -2.80 -4.18
CA GLU A 36 -6.09 -2.64 -4.85
C GLU A 36 -5.36 -3.97 -4.99
N LEU A 37 -5.38 -4.79 -3.95
CA LEU A 37 -4.74 -6.11 -4.06
C LEU A 37 -5.45 -6.98 -5.09
N ASP A 38 -6.78 -6.91 -5.14
CA ASP A 38 -7.54 -7.67 -6.14
C ASP A 38 -7.23 -7.19 -7.55
N ALA A 39 -6.86 -5.94 -7.70
CA ALA A 39 -6.47 -5.39 -8.99
C ALA A 39 -5.03 -5.73 -9.37
N GLY A 40 -4.33 -6.50 -8.54
CA GLY A 40 -2.97 -6.92 -8.86
C GLY A 40 -1.90 -5.97 -8.38
N MET A 41 -2.24 -5.05 -7.50
CA MET A 41 -1.24 -4.11 -6.97
C MET A 41 -0.52 -4.71 -5.77
N TRP A 42 0.71 -4.27 -5.54
CA TRP A 42 1.45 -4.59 -4.33
C TRP A 42 1.27 -3.45 -3.35
N ALA A 43 1.32 -3.78 -2.07
CA ALA A 43 1.18 -2.78 -1.00
C ALA A 43 2.49 -2.70 -0.23
N ALA A 44 2.97 -1.49 -0.02
CA ALA A 44 4.20 -1.24 0.71
C ALA A 44 3.94 -0.22 1.81
N VAL A 45 4.45 -0.50 2.99
CA VAL A 45 4.38 0.43 4.12
C VAL A 45 5.75 1.05 4.27
N PRO A 46 5.89 2.36 4.07
CA PRO A 46 7.18 3.02 4.27
C PRO A 46 7.60 2.91 5.73
N THR A 47 8.82 2.51 5.96
CA THR A 47 9.38 2.42 7.31
C THR A 47 10.69 3.16 7.34
N GLN A 48 11.19 3.40 8.53
CA GLN A 48 12.46 4.07 8.69
C GLN A 48 13.41 3.13 9.42
N ALA A 49 14.50 2.79 8.75
CA ALA A 49 15.49 1.90 9.31
C ALA A 49 16.43 2.68 10.22
N PRO A 50 17.17 1.99 11.09
CA PRO A 50 18.20 2.64 11.88
C PRO A 50 19.17 3.42 11.00
N GLY A 51 19.58 4.58 11.45
CA GLY A 51 20.44 5.46 10.67
C GLY A 51 19.69 6.37 9.73
N GLY A 52 18.36 6.41 9.80
CA GLY A 52 17.55 7.31 8.98
C GLY A 52 17.31 6.85 7.57
N ARG A 53 17.68 5.62 7.23
CA ARG A 53 17.43 5.10 5.90
C ARG A 53 15.96 4.85 5.69
N ARG A 54 15.49 5.12 4.47
CA ARG A 54 14.12 4.84 4.10
C ARG A 54 14.02 3.43 3.56
N GLU A 55 13.03 2.71 4.06
CA GLU A 55 12.75 1.36 3.61
C GLU A 55 11.25 1.22 3.46
N ALA A 56 10.84 0.12 2.83
CA ALA A 56 9.44 -0.20 2.69
C ALA A 56 9.25 -1.67 2.95
N GLU A 57 8.19 -1.99 3.66
CA GLU A 57 7.83 -3.36 3.95
C GLU A 57 6.62 -3.75 3.12
N LEU A 58 6.73 -4.83 2.37
CA LEU A 58 5.59 -5.32 1.59
C LEU A 58 4.63 -6.05 2.51
N VAL A 59 3.35 -5.75 2.35
CA VAL A 59 2.32 -6.40 3.15
C VAL A 59 1.29 -7.01 2.22
N LYS A 60 0.67 -8.10 2.65
CA LYS A 60 -0.28 -8.84 1.84
C LYS A 60 -1.70 -8.72 2.35
N SER A 61 -1.91 -8.11 3.49
CA SER A 61 -3.23 -7.91 4.03
C SER A 61 -3.23 -6.66 4.90
N PHE A 62 -4.41 -6.09 5.09
CA PHE A 62 -4.53 -4.90 5.93
C PHE A 62 -4.11 -5.21 7.37
N ALA A 63 -4.30 -6.44 7.80
CA ALA A 63 -3.91 -6.84 9.17
C ALA A 63 -2.41 -6.74 9.39
N GLU A 64 -1.61 -6.81 8.34
CA GLU A 64 -0.16 -6.67 8.45
C GLU A 64 0.30 -5.23 8.52
N VAL A 65 -0.59 -4.28 8.22
CA VAL A 65 -0.23 -2.87 8.27
C VAL A 65 -0.23 -2.40 9.71
N PRO A 66 0.86 -1.81 10.20
CA PRO A 66 0.85 -1.26 11.56
C PRO A 66 -0.24 -0.20 11.69
N ARG A 67 -0.95 -0.25 12.81
CA ARG A 67 -2.07 0.67 13.01
C ARG A 67 -1.63 2.13 13.07
N ASP A 68 -0.37 2.38 13.39
CA ASP A 68 0.17 3.73 13.43
C ASP A 68 0.84 4.12 12.12
N ALA A 69 0.74 3.31 11.08
CA ALA A 69 1.30 3.65 9.78
C ALA A 69 0.58 4.88 9.23
N GLU A 70 1.34 5.84 8.74
CA GLU A 70 0.75 7.06 8.21
C GLU A 70 0.23 6.86 6.81
N ARG A 71 0.84 5.95 6.04
CA ARG A 71 0.44 5.74 4.66
C ARG A 71 0.84 4.35 4.20
N VAL A 72 0.10 3.89 3.20
CA VAL A 72 0.41 2.66 2.47
C VAL A 72 0.43 3.03 1.00
N ILE A 73 1.45 2.58 0.29
CA ILE A 73 1.62 2.92 -1.11
C ILE A 73 1.41 1.67 -1.94
N PHE A 74 0.50 1.78 -2.91
CA PHE A 74 0.23 0.69 -3.85
C PHE A 74 0.94 0.98 -5.16
N PHE A 75 1.52 -0.06 -5.75
CA PHE A 75 2.19 0.08 -7.04
C PHE A 75 1.96 -1.18 -7.86
N PRO A 76 1.98 -1.08 -9.19
CA PRO A 76 1.73 -2.25 -10.03
C PRO A 76 2.81 -3.29 -9.84
N ARG A 77 2.42 -4.54 -9.86
CA ARG A 77 3.40 -5.60 -9.90
C ARG A 77 4.21 -5.44 -11.17
N ALA A 78 5.48 -5.64 -11.04
CA ALA A 78 6.32 -5.63 -12.23
C ALA A 78 5.82 -6.75 -13.11
N ALA A 79 5.28 -6.33 -14.13
CA ALA A 79 4.72 -7.30 -15.02
C ALA A 79 5.78 -8.19 -15.54
N GLY A 80 5.84 -8.26 -15.11
CA GLY A 80 6.62 -8.60 -15.48
C GLY A 80 7.21 -9.18 -15.15
N GLY A 81 7.04 -8.79 -14.88
CA GLY A 81 7.57 -9.16 -14.73
C GLY A 81 7.50 -10.26 -14.98
N ALA A 82 7.34 -10.37 -15.18
CA ALA A 82 7.35 -11.07 -15.41
C ALA A 82 7.56 -11.98 -15.67
N PRO A 83 7.61 -12.07 -15.85
CA PRO A 83 7.81 -12.77 -16.08
C PRO A 83 8.09 -13.55 -15.95
N ALA A 84 8.11 -13.47 -15.91
CA ALA A 84 8.40 -14.02 -15.93
C ALA A 84 8.45 -14.89 -15.84
N ALA A 85 8.33 -14.83 -15.94
CA ALA A 85 8.47 -15.50 -15.95
C ALA A 85 8.58 -16.39 -16.08
N SER A 86 8.56 -16.25 -16.11
CA SER A 86 8.71 -16.93 -16.24
C SER A 86 8.89 -17.85 -16.34
N ARG A 87 8.94 -17.89 -16.32
CA ARG A 87 9.23 -18.65 -16.54
C ARG A 87 9.53 -19.29 -16.37
#